data_428f8101302aeac61522a041df9bf85d
#
_entry.id   428f8101302aeac61522a041df9bf85d
#
_cell.length_a   1.000
_cell.length_b   1.000
_cell.length_c   1.000
_cell.angle_alpha   90.00
_cell.angle_beta   90.00
_cell.angle_gamma   90.00
#
_symmetry.space_group_name_H-M   'P 1'
#
loop_
_entity.id
_entity.type
_entity.pdbx_description
1 polymer ?
#
loop_
_entity_poly.entity_id
_entity_poly.type
_entity_poly.pdbx_seq_one_letter_code
_entity_poly.pdbx_strand_id
1 'polypeptide(L)'
;MLKQAVILVGGLGTRLGEMTRLVPKPLLEVAGKPFLDYILDELSRYPTIQDIVLLAGHQSGQVVDRYDGKRWRGAAISVMSEPAQMGTGGALKYAASRLDDRFLLLNGDSFFDFNLLDIATGPTESSPALVRVALKKDHAGDRYGRVLLDRDLIKTFLPAGAQPNGPINSGVYCIDRRILSFIDELPCSLEQAVFPRLALQGQLRAALYDGFFIDIGVPADFERAQTELPERVRRSAVFFDRDGVLNVDKAYVHKIEDFDWVVGAREAIKLCNDLGFLTFVVTNQAGVARGYYGIEAIETLHDWMNRDLAEFGAHIDEFQYCPYHEEGVVAEWRQASDRRKPAPGMILDCLKGWPVRKETSLLVGDMPHDLQAAAAAGIKGHLFEGGNLLSFIRPLLGANGVSR
;
A
#
# COMPACT_ATOMS: atom_id res chain seq x y z
N MET A 1 12.92 7.90 -1.75
CA MET A 1 11.58 7.57 -1.18
C MET A 1 10.55 7.59 -2.29
N LEU A 2 9.62 6.63 -2.32
CA LEU A 2 8.55 6.51 -3.31
C LEU A 2 7.38 7.41 -2.91
N LYS A 3 6.98 8.35 -3.79
CA LYS A 3 5.92 9.34 -3.50
C LYS A 3 4.80 9.32 -4.53
N GLN A 4 5.00 8.69 -5.68
CA GLN A 4 4.08 8.72 -6.79
C GLN A 4 3.67 7.32 -7.22
N ALA A 5 2.38 7.15 -7.51
CA ALA A 5 1.83 6.00 -8.21
C ALA A 5 1.20 6.44 -9.55
N VAL A 6 1.43 5.65 -10.59
CA VAL A 6 0.88 5.86 -11.92
C VAL A 6 0.01 4.65 -12.26
N ILE A 7 -1.21 4.86 -12.70
CA ILE A 7 -2.15 3.78 -13.00
C ILE A 7 -2.56 3.84 -14.47
N LEU A 8 -2.36 2.74 -15.18
CA LEU A 8 -2.76 2.59 -16.59
C LEU A 8 -4.26 2.26 -16.66
N VAL A 9 -5.08 3.22 -17.06
CA VAL A 9 -6.55 3.07 -17.14
C VAL A 9 -7.08 3.21 -18.58
N GLY A 10 -6.20 3.11 -19.59
CA GLY A 10 -6.50 3.37 -21.00
C GLY A 10 -6.89 2.15 -21.85
N GLY A 11 -6.95 0.94 -21.29
CA GLY A 11 -7.19 -0.30 -22.06
C GLY A 11 -8.61 -0.43 -22.62
N LEU A 12 -8.73 -0.98 -23.85
CA LEU A 12 -10.01 -1.18 -24.56
C LEU A 12 -10.93 -2.24 -23.93
N GLY A 13 -10.37 -3.19 -23.16
CA GLY A 13 -11.15 -4.26 -22.52
C GLY A 13 -11.90 -5.20 -23.44
N THR A 14 -11.44 -5.40 -24.68
CA THR A 14 -12.16 -6.11 -25.77
C THR A 14 -12.65 -7.50 -25.41
N ARG A 15 -11.96 -8.22 -24.50
CA ARG A 15 -12.34 -9.57 -24.03
C ARG A 15 -13.58 -9.59 -23.13
N LEU A 16 -13.99 -8.45 -22.59
CA LEU A 16 -15.22 -8.29 -21.81
C LEU A 16 -16.44 -7.92 -22.67
N GLY A 17 -16.25 -7.73 -23.99
CA GLY A 17 -17.32 -7.51 -24.95
C GLY A 17 -18.19 -6.28 -24.62
N GLU A 18 -19.51 -6.47 -24.52
CA GLU A 18 -20.49 -5.40 -24.31
C GLU A 18 -20.28 -4.64 -23.00
N MET A 19 -19.70 -5.27 -21.95
CA MET A 19 -19.49 -4.62 -20.65
C MET A 19 -18.57 -3.39 -20.73
N THR A 20 -17.60 -3.42 -21.62
CA THR A 20 -16.63 -2.32 -21.79
C THR A 20 -16.96 -1.37 -22.94
N ARG A 21 -18.09 -1.58 -23.62
CA ARG A 21 -18.51 -0.71 -24.75
C ARG A 21 -18.83 0.71 -24.30
N LEU A 22 -19.46 0.88 -23.13
CA LEU A 22 -19.93 2.16 -22.62
C LEU A 22 -19.18 2.62 -21.37
N VAL A 23 -18.47 1.72 -20.69
CA VAL A 23 -17.75 1.99 -19.43
C VAL A 23 -16.32 1.50 -19.58
N PRO A 24 -15.29 2.33 -19.28
CA PRO A 24 -13.91 1.87 -19.31
C PRO A 24 -13.70 0.76 -18.27
N LYS A 25 -12.91 -0.25 -18.61
CA LYS A 25 -12.69 -1.47 -17.80
C LYS A 25 -12.42 -1.19 -16.31
N PRO A 26 -11.53 -0.22 -15.94
CA PRO A 26 -11.27 0.08 -14.53
C PRO A 26 -12.48 0.64 -13.76
N LEU A 27 -13.48 1.15 -14.46
CA LEU A 27 -14.72 1.68 -13.87
C LEU A 27 -15.84 0.65 -13.78
N LEU A 28 -15.65 -0.58 -14.25
CA LEU A 28 -16.61 -1.65 -14.04
C LEU A 28 -16.82 -1.88 -12.54
N GLU A 29 -18.07 -1.99 -12.13
CA GLU A 29 -18.42 -2.13 -10.72
C GLU A 29 -18.20 -3.55 -10.22
N VAL A 30 -17.43 -3.66 -9.14
CA VAL A 30 -17.25 -4.88 -8.36
C VAL A 30 -17.86 -4.63 -6.99
N ALA A 31 -18.88 -5.43 -6.64
CA ALA A 31 -19.64 -5.30 -5.40
C ALA A 31 -20.11 -3.85 -5.11
N GLY A 32 -20.59 -3.16 -6.14
CA GLY A 32 -21.19 -1.82 -6.03
C GLY A 32 -20.22 -0.65 -6.01
N LYS A 33 -18.91 -0.86 -6.26
CA LYS A 33 -17.95 0.24 -6.47
C LYS A 33 -17.01 -0.06 -7.65
N PRO A 34 -16.50 0.96 -8.37
CA PRO A 34 -15.53 0.78 -9.44
C PRO A 34 -14.32 -0.04 -9.01
N PHE A 35 -13.85 -0.91 -9.89
CA PHE A 35 -12.63 -1.69 -9.62
C PHE A 35 -11.41 -0.80 -9.31
N LEU A 36 -11.30 0.34 -9.96
CA LEU A 36 -10.23 1.32 -9.71
C LEU A 36 -10.24 1.83 -8.26
N ASP A 37 -11.42 1.96 -7.63
CA ASP A 37 -11.52 2.40 -6.24
C ASP A 37 -10.86 1.41 -5.27
N TYR A 38 -10.83 0.11 -5.59
CA TYR A 38 -10.08 -0.88 -4.79
C TYR A 38 -8.56 -0.67 -4.89
N ILE A 39 -8.06 -0.30 -6.08
CA ILE A 39 -6.65 0.01 -6.27
C ILE A 39 -6.28 1.31 -5.54
N LEU A 40 -7.14 2.33 -5.61
CA LEU A 40 -6.95 3.60 -4.91
C LEU A 40 -7.01 3.42 -3.39
N ASP A 41 -7.92 2.59 -2.87
CA ASP A 41 -7.97 2.24 -1.45
C ASP A 41 -6.70 1.51 -1.01
N GLU A 42 -6.17 0.60 -1.81
CA GLU A 42 -4.90 -0.07 -1.50
C GLU A 42 -3.73 0.91 -1.47
N LEU A 43 -3.62 1.81 -2.47
CA LEU A 43 -2.57 2.83 -2.50
C LEU A 43 -2.67 3.80 -1.32
N SER A 44 -3.88 4.07 -0.83
CA SER A 44 -4.10 4.98 0.30
C SER A 44 -3.58 4.47 1.64
N ARG A 45 -3.20 3.20 1.73
CA ARG A 45 -2.54 2.61 2.89
C ARG A 45 -1.11 3.12 3.08
N TYR A 46 -0.53 3.70 2.03
CA TYR A 46 0.86 4.15 1.99
C TYR A 46 0.93 5.68 2.05
N PRO A 47 1.01 6.31 3.24
CA PRO A 47 0.94 7.78 3.38
C PRO A 47 2.07 8.52 2.65
N THR A 48 3.16 7.83 2.30
CA THR A 48 4.24 8.39 1.48
C THR A 48 3.83 8.55 0.01
N ILE A 49 2.81 7.83 -0.48
CA ILE A 49 2.25 8.01 -1.83
C ILE A 49 1.30 9.21 -1.78
N GLN A 50 1.76 10.35 -2.25
CA GLN A 50 1.05 11.63 -2.17
C GLN A 50 0.49 12.10 -3.51
N ASP A 51 0.96 11.51 -4.62
CA ASP A 51 0.54 11.83 -5.99
C ASP A 51 0.16 10.57 -6.76
N ILE A 52 -1.04 10.56 -7.32
CA ILE A 52 -1.58 9.47 -8.14
C ILE A 52 -1.89 10.02 -9.51
N VAL A 53 -1.24 9.50 -10.55
CA VAL A 53 -1.46 9.88 -11.94
C VAL A 53 -2.22 8.77 -12.66
N LEU A 54 -3.42 9.05 -13.15
CA LEU A 54 -4.20 8.13 -13.97
C LEU A 54 -3.94 8.40 -15.44
N LEU A 55 -3.40 7.42 -16.17
CA LEU A 55 -3.17 7.51 -17.62
C LEU A 55 -4.37 6.90 -18.34
N ALA A 56 -5.28 7.76 -18.80
CA ALA A 56 -6.58 7.39 -19.36
C ALA A 56 -6.57 7.48 -20.89
N GLY A 57 -7.02 6.40 -21.53
CA GLY A 57 -7.14 6.32 -22.99
C GLY A 57 -8.62 6.26 -23.43
N HIS A 58 -9.10 5.07 -23.73
CA HIS A 58 -10.48 4.85 -24.17
C HIS A 58 -11.50 5.36 -23.14
N GLN A 59 -12.43 6.20 -23.59
CA GLN A 59 -13.48 6.82 -22.76
C GLN A 59 -12.94 7.62 -21.55
N SER A 60 -11.79 8.26 -21.71
CA SER A 60 -11.11 9.02 -20.64
C SER A 60 -12.00 10.06 -19.95
N GLY A 61 -13.02 10.63 -20.62
CA GLY A 61 -13.94 11.59 -20.01
C GLY A 61 -14.59 11.09 -18.72
N GLN A 62 -15.02 9.83 -18.65
CA GLN A 62 -15.60 9.25 -17.43
C GLN A 62 -14.60 9.16 -16.28
N VAL A 63 -13.32 8.90 -16.58
CA VAL A 63 -12.24 8.85 -15.58
C VAL A 63 -11.94 10.27 -15.11
N VAL A 64 -11.85 11.24 -16.02
CA VAL A 64 -11.66 12.67 -15.69
C VAL A 64 -12.76 13.17 -14.77
N ASP A 65 -14.03 13.03 -15.17
CA ASP A 65 -15.18 13.51 -14.40
C ASP A 65 -15.22 12.93 -12.97
N ARG A 66 -14.77 11.68 -12.82
CA ARG A 66 -14.82 10.98 -11.56
C ARG A 66 -13.64 11.28 -10.63
N TYR A 67 -12.42 11.46 -11.16
CA TYR A 67 -11.21 11.47 -10.34
C TYR A 67 -10.33 12.71 -10.47
N ASP A 68 -10.35 13.43 -11.58
CA ASP A 68 -9.41 14.53 -11.78
C ASP A 68 -9.57 15.65 -10.75
N GLY A 69 -8.44 16.11 -10.22
CA GLY A 69 -8.38 17.17 -9.20
C GLY A 69 -8.87 16.74 -7.81
N LYS A 70 -9.24 15.47 -7.60
CA LYS A 70 -9.71 14.97 -6.30
C LYS A 70 -8.56 14.51 -5.42
N ARG A 71 -8.88 14.30 -4.14
CA ARG A 71 -8.00 13.64 -3.18
C ARG A 71 -8.58 12.31 -2.74
N TRP A 72 -7.70 11.31 -2.58
CA TRP A 72 -8.07 10.01 -2.06
C TRP A 72 -7.27 9.73 -0.79
N ARG A 73 -7.92 9.77 0.38
CA ARG A 73 -7.27 9.69 1.70
C ARG A 73 -5.97 10.50 1.81
N GLY A 74 -5.97 11.73 1.28
CA GLY A 74 -4.79 12.63 1.33
C GLY A 74 -3.97 12.69 0.04
N ALA A 75 -3.85 11.62 -0.74
CA ALA A 75 -3.13 11.62 -2.02
C ALA A 75 -3.90 12.44 -3.08
N ALA A 76 -3.21 13.29 -3.82
CA ALA A 76 -3.78 14.04 -4.93
C ALA A 76 -3.92 13.14 -6.16
N ILE A 77 -5.05 13.22 -6.86
CA ILE A 77 -5.27 12.51 -8.11
C ILE A 77 -5.25 13.48 -9.28
N SER A 78 -4.51 13.17 -10.33
CA SER A 78 -4.57 13.84 -11.62
C SER A 78 -4.80 12.84 -12.74
N VAL A 79 -5.57 13.25 -13.76
CA VAL A 79 -5.86 12.41 -14.92
C VAL A 79 -5.20 12.99 -16.16
N MET A 80 -4.46 12.16 -16.88
CA MET A 80 -3.90 12.51 -18.18
C MET A 80 -4.58 11.69 -19.27
N SER A 81 -5.31 12.35 -20.15
CA SER A 81 -6.02 11.73 -21.28
C SER A 81 -5.08 11.61 -22.48
N GLU A 82 -4.82 10.38 -22.93
CA GLU A 82 -4.05 10.12 -24.14
C GLU A 82 -4.81 10.62 -25.39
N PRO A 83 -4.13 11.30 -26.33
CA PRO A 83 -4.78 11.79 -27.55
C PRO A 83 -5.14 10.67 -28.54
N ALA A 84 -4.48 9.50 -28.42
CA ALA A 84 -4.70 8.30 -29.21
C ALA A 84 -4.26 7.08 -28.41
N GLN A 85 -4.51 5.88 -28.90
CA GLN A 85 -4.01 4.64 -28.28
C GLN A 85 -2.48 4.55 -28.45
N MET A 86 -1.74 4.81 -27.36
CA MET A 86 -0.28 4.91 -27.39
C MET A 86 0.43 3.66 -26.87
N GLY A 87 -0.29 2.70 -26.27
CA GLY A 87 0.27 1.55 -25.56
C GLY A 87 0.87 1.91 -24.21
N THR A 88 1.23 0.90 -23.39
CA THR A 88 1.66 1.10 -21.99
C THR A 88 2.93 1.97 -21.87
N GLY A 89 3.89 1.79 -22.78
CA GLY A 89 5.08 2.64 -22.86
C GLY A 89 4.79 4.03 -23.39
N GLY A 90 3.95 4.14 -24.42
CA GLY A 90 3.58 5.43 -24.99
C GLY A 90 2.83 6.32 -24.01
N ALA A 91 1.94 5.74 -23.19
CA ALA A 91 1.25 6.44 -22.11
C ALA A 91 2.25 7.05 -21.12
N LEU A 92 3.28 6.29 -20.70
CA LEU A 92 4.34 6.82 -19.83
C LEU A 92 5.14 7.94 -20.51
N LYS A 93 5.48 7.78 -21.80
CA LYS A 93 6.21 8.82 -22.53
C LYS A 93 5.39 10.10 -22.66
N TYR A 94 4.09 10.00 -22.87
CA TYR A 94 3.16 11.12 -22.89
C TYR A 94 3.13 11.84 -21.54
N ALA A 95 3.16 11.08 -20.44
CA ALA A 95 3.15 11.62 -19.08
C ALA A 95 4.53 12.08 -18.57
N ALA A 96 5.58 12.07 -19.39
CA ALA A 96 6.97 12.27 -18.96
C ALA A 96 7.20 13.50 -18.06
N SER A 97 6.51 14.62 -18.31
CA SER A 97 6.63 15.86 -17.51
C SER A 97 6.02 15.78 -16.11
N ARG A 98 5.18 14.76 -15.85
CA ARG A 98 4.47 14.55 -14.58
C ARG A 98 5.08 13.44 -13.74
N LEU A 99 6.04 12.67 -14.28
CA LEU A 99 6.62 11.52 -13.60
C LEU A 99 7.77 11.94 -12.70
N ASP A 100 7.76 11.42 -11.47
CA ASP A 100 8.89 11.47 -10.55
C ASP A 100 10.06 10.62 -11.10
N ASP A 101 11.26 10.80 -10.55
CA ASP A 101 12.43 10.00 -10.93
C ASP A 101 12.22 8.51 -10.67
N ARG A 102 11.41 8.18 -9.66
CA ARG A 102 11.03 6.80 -9.30
C ARG A 102 9.58 6.75 -8.86
N PHE A 103 8.80 5.86 -9.46
CA PHE A 103 7.37 5.73 -9.21
C PHE A 103 6.90 4.27 -9.27
N LEU A 104 5.74 3.99 -8.64
CA LEU A 104 4.99 2.76 -8.90
C LEU A 104 4.21 2.92 -10.21
N LEU A 105 4.21 1.87 -11.03
CA LEU A 105 3.28 1.73 -12.15
C LEU A 105 2.38 0.53 -11.89
N LEU A 106 1.06 0.71 -12.03
CA LEU A 106 0.05 -0.33 -11.83
C LEU A 106 -0.87 -0.42 -13.05
N ASN A 107 -1.25 -1.64 -13.41
CA ASN A 107 -2.36 -1.86 -14.31
C ASN A 107 -3.68 -1.56 -13.59
N GLY A 108 -4.56 -0.76 -14.20
CA GLY A 108 -5.85 -0.36 -13.61
C GLY A 108 -6.93 -1.45 -13.66
N ASP A 109 -6.60 -2.64 -14.14
CA ASP A 109 -7.49 -3.79 -14.29
C ASP A 109 -7.06 -5.03 -13.51
N SER A 110 -6.00 -4.90 -12.70
CA SER A 110 -5.44 -5.97 -11.88
C SER A 110 -5.28 -5.50 -10.44
N PHE A 111 -5.63 -6.36 -9.48
CA PHE A 111 -5.40 -6.14 -8.05
C PHE A 111 -4.46 -7.22 -7.54
N PHE A 112 -3.40 -6.81 -6.85
CA PHE A 112 -2.42 -7.70 -6.27
C PHE A 112 -2.12 -7.30 -4.82
N ASP A 113 -2.44 -8.18 -3.89
CA ASP A 113 -2.28 -7.97 -2.46
C ASP A 113 -0.86 -8.34 -1.99
N PHE A 114 0.00 -7.36 -1.84
CA PHE A 114 1.31 -7.48 -1.22
C PHE A 114 1.77 -6.11 -0.70
N ASN A 115 2.83 -6.06 0.10
CA ASN A 115 3.40 -4.80 0.57
C ASN A 115 4.06 -4.03 -0.59
N LEU A 116 3.40 -2.98 -1.08
CA LEU A 116 3.86 -2.21 -2.24
C LEU A 116 5.20 -1.47 -2.00
N LEU A 117 5.57 -1.18 -0.76
CA LEU A 117 6.87 -0.56 -0.47
C LEU A 117 8.03 -1.55 -0.57
N ASP A 118 7.77 -2.84 -0.39
CA ASP A 118 8.82 -3.87 -0.49
C ASP A 118 9.44 -3.93 -1.89
N ILE A 119 8.65 -3.74 -2.95
CA ILE A 119 9.18 -3.70 -4.32
C ILE A 119 10.14 -2.53 -4.55
N ALA A 120 10.04 -1.46 -3.75
CA ALA A 120 10.91 -0.28 -3.86
C ALA A 120 12.23 -0.41 -3.09
N THR A 121 12.30 -1.28 -2.07
CA THR A 121 13.43 -1.36 -1.12
C THR A 121 14.44 -2.47 -1.42
N GLY A 122 14.23 -3.28 -2.44
CA GLY A 122 15.13 -4.37 -2.76
C GLY A 122 16.58 -3.94 -3.04
N PRO A 123 17.54 -4.88 -2.99
CA PRO A 123 18.96 -4.58 -3.00
C PRO A 123 19.34 -3.66 -4.18
N THR A 124 19.81 -2.47 -3.83
CA THR A 124 20.28 -1.43 -4.75
C THR A 124 21.76 -1.61 -5.09
N GLU A 125 22.45 -2.59 -4.49
CA GLU A 125 23.91 -2.56 -4.32
C GLU A 125 24.74 -3.07 -5.49
N SER A 126 24.18 -3.66 -6.54
CA SER A 126 25.09 -4.24 -7.55
C SER A 126 24.77 -3.93 -9.02
N SER A 127 23.68 -3.29 -9.33
CA SER A 127 23.41 -2.72 -10.67
C SER A 127 22.10 -1.92 -10.65
N PRO A 128 22.00 -0.77 -11.31
CA PRO A 128 20.79 0.05 -11.33
C PRO A 128 19.74 -0.63 -12.23
N ALA A 129 18.94 -1.54 -11.66
CA ALA A 129 17.74 -2.00 -12.35
C ALA A 129 16.83 -0.81 -12.62
N LEU A 130 16.44 -0.61 -13.87
CA LEU A 130 15.50 0.44 -14.25
C LEU A 130 14.06 0.05 -13.90
N VAL A 131 13.78 -1.24 -13.84
CA VAL A 131 12.45 -1.75 -13.50
C VAL A 131 12.58 -2.94 -12.57
N ARG A 132 11.75 -2.93 -11.53
CA ARG A 132 11.49 -4.09 -10.70
C ARG A 132 10.03 -4.50 -10.86
N VAL A 133 9.80 -5.75 -11.24
CA VAL A 133 8.49 -6.30 -11.56
C VAL A 133 7.99 -7.12 -10.38
N ALA A 134 6.79 -6.83 -9.88
CA ALA A 134 6.12 -7.73 -8.95
C ALA A 134 5.59 -8.95 -9.72
N LEU A 135 5.98 -10.13 -9.32
CA LEU A 135 5.49 -11.38 -9.87
C LEU A 135 4.63 -12.10 -8.85
N LYS A 136 3.47 -12.58 -9.27
CA LYS A 136 2.72 -13.58 -8.51
C LYS A 136 3.45 -14.92 -8.66
N LYS A 137 3.91 -15.48 -7.52
CA LYS A 137 4.85 -16.58 -7.47
C LYS A 137 4.34 -17.86 -8.14
N ASP A 138 3.22 -18.36 -7.69
CA ASP A 138 2.63 -19.58 -8.21
C ASP A 138 1.21 -19.30 -8.70
N HIS A 139 1.03 -19.34 -10.01
CA HIS A 139 -0.28 -19.18 -10.64
C HIS A 139 -0.55 -20.36 -11.57
N ALA A 140 -1.62 -21.08 -11.29
CA ALA A 140 -2.02 -22.19 -12.14
C ALA A 140 -2.81 -21.71 -13.36
N GLY A 141 -2.72 -22.45 -14.46
CA GLY A 141 -3.47 -22.18 -15.70
C GLY A 141 -2.64 -21.55 -16.82
N ASP A 142 -3.18 -21.58 -18.03
CA ASP A 142 -2.46 -21.26 -19.27
C ASP A 142 -2.75 -19.83 -19.79
N ARG A 143 -3.56 -19.05 -19.07
CA ARG A 143 -4.00 -17.72 -19.51
C ARG A 143 -2.88 -16.69 -19.56
N TYR A 144 -1.95 -16.77 -18.61
CA TYR A 144 -0.86 -15.80 -18.49
C TYR A 144 0.45 -16.33 -19.02
N GLY A 145 1.23 -15.45 -19.64
CA GLY A 145 2.62 -15.72 -19.93
C GLY A 145 3.44 -15.90 -18.66
N ARG A 146 4.47 -16.76 -18.73
CA ARG A 146 5.36 -17.03 -17.59
C ARG A 146 6.61 -16.18 -17.67
N VAL A 147 7.22 -15.97 -16.51
CA VAL A 147 8.48 -15.23 -16.42
C VAL A 147 9.59 -16.18 -16.02
N LEU A 148 10.63 -16.29 -16.85
CA LEU A 148 11.82 -17.07 -16.52
C LEU A 148 12.83 -16.19 -15.78
N LEU A 149 13.30 -16.70 -14.65
CA LEU A 149 14.20 -16.00 -13.75
C LEU A 149 15.56 -16.72 -13.66
N ASP A 150 16.59 -15.93 -13.46
CA ASP A 150 17.87 -16.36 -12.92
C ASP A 150 18.08 -15.55 -11.62
N ARG A 151 17.80 -16.18 -10.47
CA ARG A 151 17.64 -15.53 -9.16
C ARG A 151 16.52 -14.47 -9.22
N ASP A 152 16.88 -13.19 -9.13
CA ASP A 152 15.96 -12.04 -9.27
C ASP A 152 16.01 -11.35 -10.63
N LEU A 153 16.89 -11.80 -11.55
CA LEU A 153 16.97 -11.28 -12.92
C LEU A 153 15.90 -11.92 -13.80
N ILE A 154 15.10 -11.12 -14.46
CA ILE A 154 14.18 -11.58 -15.49
C ILE A 154 15.00 -11.86 -16.77
N LYS A 155 14.96 -13.12 -17.25
CA LYS A 155 15.61 -13.53 -18.49
C LYS A 155 14.72 -13.35 -19.69
N THR A 156 13.45 -13.75 -19.57
CA THR A 156 12.49 -13.65 -20.68
C THR A 156 11.06 -13.83 -20.19
N PHE A 157 10.13 -13.35 -20.99
CA PHE A 157 8.70 -13.59 -20.85
C PHE A 157 8.28 -14.65 -21.87
N LEU A 158 7.69 -15.73 -21.39
CA LEU A 158 7.13 -16.79 -22.22
C LEU A 158 5.68 -16.47 -22.57
N PRO A 159 5.21 -16.81 -23.77
CA PRO A 159 3.81 -16.65 -24.13
C PRO A 159 2.88 -17.49 -23.26
N ALA A 160 1.60 -17.12 -23.22
CA ALA A 160 0.57 -17.92 -22.57
C ALA A 160 0.54 -19.35 -23.13
N GLY A 161 0.37 -20.35 -22.27
CA GLY A 161 0.35 -21.77 -22.65
C GLY A 161 1.73 -22.42 -22.86
N ALA A 162 2.84 -21.65 -22.80
CA ALA A 162 4.18 -22.23 -22.97
C ALA A 162 4.61 -23.13 -21.80
N GLN A 163 4.14 -22.81 -20.59
CA GLN A 163 4.36 -23.61 -19.36
C GLN A 163 3.11 -23.55 -18.47
N PRO A 164 2.68 -24.67 -17.85
CA PRO A 164 1.46 -24.70 -17.06
C PRO A 164 1.57 -23.98 -15.71
N ASN A 165 2.76 -23.93 -15.13
CA ASN A 165 3.02 -23.37 -13.79
C ASN A 165 4.22 -22.42 -13.81
N GLY A 166 4.28 -21.54 -12.82
CA GLY A 166 5.39 -20.61 -12.61
C GLY A 166 4.92 -19.17 -12.37
N PRO A 167 5.85 -18.25 -12.11
CA PRO A 167 5.52 -16.87 -11.81
C PRO A 167 4.98 -16.15 -13.04
N ILE A 168 3.99 -15.28 -12.78
CA ILE A 168 3.39 -14.42 -13.81
C ILE A 168 3.63 -12.95 -13.48
N ASN A 169 3.62 -12.12 -14.53
CA ASN A 169 3.62 -10.66 -14.37
C ASN A 169 2.26 -10.20 -13.81
N SER A 170 2.28 -9.52 -12.67
CA SER A 170 1.08 -9.03 -11.98
C SER A 170 0.60 -7.67 -12.49
N GLY A 171 1.36 -6.97 -13.31
CA GLY A 171 1.05 -5.61 -13.74
C GLY A 171 1.38 -4.53 -12.69
N VAL A 172 2.26 -4.84 -11.72
CA VAL A 172 2.76 -3.88 -10.74
C VAL A 172 4.27 -3.79 -10.85
N TYR A 173 4.77 -2.55 -10.94
CA TYR A 173 6.19 -2.29 -11.20
C TYR A 173 6.69 -1.12 -10.35
N CYS A 174 7.94 -1.17 -9.91
CA CYS A 174 8.69 0.00 -9.46
C CYS A 174 9.63 0.41 -10.60
N ILE A 175 9.46 1.63 -11.09
CA ILE A 175 10.10 2.12 -12.32
C ILE A 175 10.99 3.33 -12.03
N ASP A 176 12.20 3.30 -12.60
CA ASP A 176 13.07 4.48 -12.74
C ASP A 176 12.70 5.23 -14.02
N ARG A 177 12.52 6.54 -13.93
CA ARG A 177 12.12 7.41 -15.04
C ARG A 177 13.04 7.30 -16.26
N ARG A 178 14.28 6.87 -16.09
CA ARG A 178 15.23 6.63 -17.20
C ARG A 178 14.74 5.60 -18.21
N ILE A 179 13.73 4.77 -17.86
CA ILE A 179 13.06 3.86 -18.82
C ILE A 179 12.53 4.60 -20.05
N LEU A 180 12.16 5.88 -19.92
CA LEU A 180 11.61 6.68 -21.03
C LEU A 180 12.58 6.79 -22.22
N SER A 181 13.89 6.64 -22.00
CA SER A 181 14.90 6.60 -23.06
C SER A 181 14.90 5.32 -23.89
N PHE A 182 14.16 4.28 -23.47
CA PHE A 182 13.97 3.03 -24.20
C PHE A 182 12.69 2.99 -25.02
N ILE A 183 11.90 4.06 -24.99
CA ILE A 183 10.66 4.22 -25.75
C ILE A 183 10.97 5.06 -26.99
N ASP A 184 11.34 4.41 -28.07
CA ASP A 184 11.81 5.06 -29.30
C ASP A 184 10.63 5.45 -30.22
N GLU A 185 9.65 4.56 -30.36
CA GLU A 185 8.52 4.69 -31.30
C GLU A 185 7.18 4.61 -30.56
N LEU A 186 6.13 5.15 -31.21
CA LEU A 186 4.75 5.11 -30.71
C LEU A 186 3.82 4.53 -31.78
N PRO A 187 2.85 3.69 -31.44
CA PRO A 187 2.56 3.19 -30.07
C PRO A 187 3.61 2.20 -29.56
N CYS A 188 3.82 2.15 -28.23
CA CYS A 188 4.81 1.29 -27.60
C CYS A 188 4.21 0.49 -26.42
N SER A 189 4.44 -0.82 -26.38
CA SER A 189 4.16 -1.66 -25.21
C SER A 189 5.43 -1.84 -24.39
N LEU A 190 5.34 -1.60 -23.07
CA LEU A 190 6.46 -1.90 -22.16
C LEU A 190 6.82 -3.38 -22.20
N GLU A 191 5.82 -4.25 -22.13
CA GLU A 191 5.96 -5.69 -22.01
C GLU A 191 6.52 -6.34 -23.29
N GLN A 192 6.16 -5.81 -24.47
CA GLN A 192 6.55 -6.39 -25.75
C GLN A 192 7.83 -5.77 -26.33
N ALA A 193 8.08 -4.48 -26.07
CA ALA A 193 9.20 -3.77 -26.70
C ALA A 193 10.30 -3.39 -25.70
N VAL A 194 9.96 -2.86 -24.53
CA VAL A 194 10.93 -2.28 -23.60
C VAL A 194 11.50 -3.33 -22.64
N PHE A 195 10.65 -4.10 -21.96
CA PHE A 195 11.10 -5.09 -20.97
C PHE A 195 12.02 -6.16 -21.54
N PRO A 196 11.80 -6.72 -22.75
CA PRO A 196 12.76 -7.66 -23.33
C PRO A 196 14.16 -7.06 -23.55
N ARG A 197 14.24 -5.78 -23.95
CA ARG A 197 15.53 -5.07 -24.11
C ARG A 197 16.23 -4.87 -22.76
N LEU A 198 15.47 -4.48 -21.72
CA LEU A 198 16.01 -4.34 -20.37
C LEU A 198 16.45 -5.68 -19.77
N ALA A 199 15.72 -6.77 -20.05
CA ALA A 199 16.10 -8.12 -19.62
C ALA A 199 17.46 -8.54 -20.20
N LEU A 200 17.68 -8.31 -21.50
CA LEU A 200 18.97 -8.58 -22.15
C LEU A 200 20.13 -7.76 -21.56
N GLN A 201 19.85 -6.58 -21.03
CA GLN A 201 20.85 -5.70 -20.40
C GLN A 201 21.01 -5.94 -18.89
N GLY A 202 20.28 -6.90 -18.29
CA GLY A 202 20.29 -7.15 -16.86
C GLY A 202 19.68 -6.01 -16.00
N GLN A 203 18.87 -5.15 -16.62
CA GLN A 203 18.25 -3.99 -15.99
C GLN A 203 16.78 -4.23 -15.56
N LEU A 204 16.29 -5.46 -15.73
CA LEU A 204 14.94 -5.88 -15.36
C LEU A 204 15.01 -6.93 -14.25
N ARG A 205 14.53 -6.60 -13.06
CA ARG A 205 14.53 -7.49 -11.89
C ARG A 205 13.11 -7.85 -11.46
N ALA A 206 12.99 -8.95 -10.74
CA ALA A 206 11.73 -9.43 -10.18
C ALA A 206 11.74 -9.40 -8.67
N ALA A 207 10.55 -9.26 -8.09
CA ALA A 207 10.24 -9.61 -6.71
C ALA A 207 9.03 -10.57 -6.72
N LEU A 208 9.13 -11.66 -5.95
CA LEU A 208 8.13 -12.73 -5.93
C LEU A 208 7.24 -12.59 -4.70
N TYR A 209 5.93 -12.54 -4.93
CA TYR A 209 4.92 -12.42 -3.87
C TYR A 209 3.84 -13.49 -4.02
N ASP A 210 3.24 -13.88 -2.91
CA ASP A 210 2.21 -14.93 -2.85
C ASP A 210 0.80 -14.42 -2.57
N GLY A 211 0.62 -13.10 -2.40
CA GLY A 211 -0.66 -12.48 -2.07
C GLY A 211 -1.77 -12.78 -3.08
N PHE A 212 -3.00 -12.44 -2.71
CA PHE A 212 -4.16 -12.57 -3.59
C PHE A 212 -3.99 -11.74 -4.86
N PHE A 213 -4.25 -12.36 -6.00
CA PHE A 213 -4.18 -11.73 -7.32
C PHE A 213 -5.46 -11.95 -8.11
N ILE A 214 -5.99 -10.89 -8.70
CA ILE A 214 -7.11 -10.95 -9.63
C ILE A 214 -6.97 -9.91 -10.73
N ASP A 215 -7.24 -10.33 -11.98
CA ASP A 215 -7.29 -9.48 -13.17
C ASP A 215 -8.67 -9.63 -13.79
N ILE A 216 -9.43 -8.54 -13.82
CA ILE A 216 -10.80 -8.53 -14.36
C ILE A 216 -10.89 -8.51 -15.89
N GLY A 217 -9.86 -9.01 -16.58
CA GLY A 217 -9.77 -8.99 -18.05
C GLY A 217 -10.67 -9.96 -18.79
N VAL A 218 -11.34 -10.88 -18.12
CA VAL A 218 -12.29 -11.82 -18.71
C VAL A 218 -13.54 -11.97 -17.83
N PRO A 219 -14.70 -12.35 -18.40
CA PRO A 219 -15.95 -12.44 -17.66
C PRO A 219 -15.87 -13.32 -16.41
N ALA A 220 -15.24 -14.49 -16.47
CA ALA A 220 -15.13 -15.40 -15.34
C ALA A 220 -14.40 -14.80 -14.14
N ASP A 221 -13.28 -14.06 -14.38
CA ASP A 221 -12.56 -13.41 -13.30
C ASP A 221 -13.26 -12.15 -12.81
N PHE A 222 -14.00 -11.46 -13.68
CA PHE A 222 -14.85 -10.35 -13.26
C PHE A 222 -15.99 -10.84 -12.34
N GLU A 223 -16.59 -12.00 -12.62
CA GLU A 223 -17.58 -12.63 -11.72
C GLU A 223 -16.96 -13.06 -10.40
N ARG A 224 -15.77 -13.68 -10.41
CA ARG A 224 -15.02 -13.99 -9.18
C ARG A 224 -14.74 -12.74 -8.35
N ALA A 225 -14.37 -11.64 -8.99
CA ALA A 225 -14.07 -10.39 -8.31
C ALA A 225 -15.25 -9.89 -7.48
N GLN A 226 -16.51 -10.12 -7.91
CA GLN A 226 -17.69 -9.66 -7.18
C GLN A 226 -17.76 -10.19 -5.75
N THR A 227 -17.24 -11.38 -5.49
CA THR A 227 -17.28 -12.02 -4.18
C THR A 227 -15.93 -12.06 -3.47
N GLU A 228 -14.86 -12.35 -4.21
CA GLU A 228 -13.55 -12.56 -3.59
C GLU A 228 -12.88 -11.22 -3.19
N LEU A 229 -12.94 -10.20 -4.04
CA LEU A 229 -12.21 -8.95 -3.79
C LEU A 229 -12.70 -8.21 -2.54
N PRO A 230 -14.02 -8.04 -2.28
CA PRO A 230 -14.51 -7.42 -1.05
C PRO A 230 -14.06 -8.12 0.22
N GLU A 231 -13.96 -9.45 0.19
CA GLU A 231 -13.48 -10.24 1.33
C GLU A 231 -11.97 -10.14 1.52
N ARG A 232 -11.21 -10.04 0.43
CA ARG A 232 -9.74 -9.96 0.48
C ARG A 232 -9.23 -8.60 0.95
N VAL A 233 -9.93 -7.52 0.65
CA VAL A 233 -9.55 -6.18 1.14
C VAL A 233 -9.87 -5.98 2.63
N ARG A 234 -10.71 -6.83 3.23
CA ARG A 234 -10.90 -6.85 4.68
C ARG A 234 -9.71 -7.56 5.33
N ARG A 235 -9.02 -6.86 6.24
CA ARG A 235 -7.75 -7.32 6.82
C ARG A 235 -7.79 -7.32 8.34
N SER A 236 -7.04 -8.22 8.95
CA SER A 236 -6.71 -8.12 10.37
C SER A 236 -5.84 -6.87 10.60
N ALA A 237 -5.92 -6.28 11.77
CA ALA A 237 -5.14 -5.11 12.13
C ALA A 237 -4.27 -5.38 13.37
N VAL A 238 -3.11 -4.73 13.40
CA VAL A 238 -2.30 -4.59 14.59
C VAL A 238 -2.30 -3.13 15.02
N PHE A 239 -2.80 -2.88 16.22
CA PHE A 239 -2.75 -1.59 16.87
C PHE A 239 -1.53 -1.55 17.79
N PHE A 240 -0.71 -0.54 17.66
CA PHE A 240 0.44 -0.32 18.52
C PHE A 240 0.24 0.92 19.39
N ASP A 241 0.56 0.85 20.67
CA ASP A 241 0.93 2.08 21.35
C ASP A 241 2.24 2.60 20.79
N ARG A 242 2.52 3.88 20.95
CA ARG A 242 3.73 4.52 20.46
C ARG A 242 4.85 4.47 21.48
N ASP A 243 4.68 5.21 22.56
CA ASP A 243 5.70 5.37 23.61
C ASP A 243 5.81 4.09 24.45
N GLY A 244 7.01 3.52 24.59
CA GLY A 244 7.24 2.24 25.28
C GLY A 244 7.08 0.99 24.38
N VAL A 245 6.42 1.11 23.22
CA VAL A 245 6.22 -0.01 22.27
C VAL A 245 6.99 0.20 20.96
N LEU A 246 6.73 1.27 20.25
CA LEU A 246 7.43 1.58 18.99
C LEU A 246 8.70 2.41 19.23
N ASN A 247 8.65 3.36 20.14
CA ASN A 247 9.82 4.11 20.58
C ASN A 247 10.10 3.94 22.07
N VAL A 248 11.35 4.13 22.43
CA VAL A 248 11.76 4.17 23.84
C VAL A 248 11.02 5.34 24.51
N ASP A 249 10.32 5.04 25.60
CA ASP A 249 9.66 6.09 26.39
C ASP A 249 10.71 6.93 27.15
N LYS A 250 10.79 8.21 26.79
CA LYS A 250 11.64 9.23 27.44
C LYS A 250 10.79 10.33 28.06
N ALA A 251 9.53 10.06 28.33
CA ALA A 251 8.50 11.01 28.75
C ALA A 251 8.25 12.13 27.72
N TYR A 252 7.05 12.15 27.15
CA TYR A 252 6.61 13.19 26.20
C TYR A 252 7.47 13.36 24.94
N VAL A 253 7.91 12.25 24.32
CA VAL A 253 8.67 12.27 23.05
C VAL A 253 7.82 12.95 21.97
N HIS A 254 8.30 14.08 21.45
CA HIS A 254 7.63 14.89 20.44
C HIS A 254 8.58 15.46 19.39
N LYS A 255 9.90 15.27 19.57
CA LYS A 255 10.93 15.70 18.62
C LYS A 255 11.60 14.50 17.98
N ILE A 256 12.01 14.67 16.72
CA ILE A 256 12.68 13.61 15.96
C ILE A 256 14.02 13.22 16.62
N GLU A 257 14.78 14.21 17.13
CA GLU A 257 16.06 13.99 17.80
C GLU A 257 15.97 13.20 19.11
N ASP A 258 14.78 13.16 19.74
CA ASP A 258 14.52 12.44 20.99
C ASP A 258 13.95 11.03 20.74
N PHE A 259 13.62 10.70 19.48
CA PHE A 259 12.97 9.47 19.11
C PHE A 259 13.98 8.36 18.83
N ASP A 260 13.94 7.30 19.63
CA ASP A 260 14.68 6.07 19.38
C ASP A 260 13.70 4.91 19.18
N TRP A 261 13.80 4.20 18.06
CA TRP A 261 13.01 2.99 17.86
C TRP A 261 13.33 1.94 18.92
N VAL A 262 12.30 1.29 19.45
CA VAL A 262 12.46 0.04 20.24
C VAL A 262 13.11 -1.02 19.35
N VAL A 263 13.96 -1.84 19.94
CA VAL A 263 14.66 -2.91 19.21
C VAL A 263 13.65 -3.82 18.50
N GLY A 264 13.81 -3.97 17.18
CA GLY A 264 12.93 -4.81 16.38
C GLY A 264 11.59 -4.16 16.00
N ALA A 265 11.34 -2.88 16.31
CA ALA A 265 10.06 -2.22 16.03
C ALA A 265 9.82 -2.04 14.52
N ARG A 266 10.81 -1.57 13.76
CA ARG A 266 10.68 -1.43 12.30
C ARG A 266 10.46 -2.77 11.62
N GLU A 267 11.20 -3.79 12.04
CA GLU A 267 11.07 -5.16 11.55
C GLU A 267 9.70 -5.78 11.91
N ALA A 268 9.16 -5.45 13.08
CA ALA A 268 7.84 -5.89 13.52
C ALA A 268 6.73 -5.28 12.64
N ILE A 269 6.80 -3.97 12.37
CA ILE A 269 5.86 -3.29 11.47
C ILE A 269 5.97 -3.86 10.06
N LYS A 270 7.21 -4.02 9.54
CA LYS A 270 7.42 -4.61 8.22
C LYS A 270 6.83 -6.02 8.13
N LEU A 271 7.04 -6.87 9.14
CA LEU A 271 6.44 -8.20 9.17
C LEU A 271 4.91 -8.14 9.11
N CYS A 272 4.27 -7.22 9.83
CA CYS A 272 2.82 -7.02 9.76
C CYS A 272 2.39 -6.62 8.35
N ASN A 273 3.07 -5.65 7.72
CA ASN A 273 2.76 -5.21 6.36
C ASN A 273 2.96 -6.35 5.34
N ASP A 274 4.06 -7.10 5.43
CA ASP A 274 4.37 -8.23 4.53
C ASP A 274 3.36 -9.38 4.69
N LEU A 275 2.78 -9.56 5.87
CA LEU A 275 1.69 -10.49 6.14
C LEU A 275 0.30 -9.94 5.79
N GLY A 276 0.20 -8.70 5.32
CA GLY A 276 -1.04 -8.08 4.87
C GLY A 276 -1.92 -7.52 5.99
N PHE A 277 -1.40 -7.36 7.22
CA PHE A 277 -2.12 -6.65 8.28
C PHE A 277 -2.21 -5.16 7.99
N LEU A 278 -3.29 -4.52 8.45
CA LEU A 278 -3.32 -3.08 8.67
C LEU A 278 -2.53 -2.77 9.94
N THR A 279 -1.78 -1.68 9.94
CA THR A 279 -0.96 -1.26 11.07
C THR A 279 -1.38 0.13 11.54
N PHE A 280 -1.81 0.24 12.79
CA PHE A 280 -2.29 1.48 13.37
C PHE A 280 -1.48 1.85 14.61
N VAL A 281 -1.27 3.14 14.82
CA VAL A 281 -0.78 3.67 16.10
C VAL A 281 -1.93 4.33 16.84
N VAL A 282 -2.09 4.02 18.14
CA VAL A 282 -3.11 4.59 19.03
C VAL A 282 -2.43 5.07 20.31
N THR A 283 -2.17 6.38 20.42
CA THR A 283 -1.30 6.93 21.48
C THR A 283 -1.94 8.07 22.27
N ASN A 284 -1.72 8.08 23.60
CA ASN A 284 -2.12 9.17 24.48
C ASN A 284 -1.03 10.25 24.47
N GLN A 285 -1.34 11.46 23.98
CA GLN A 285 -0.41 12.57 23.86
C GLN A 285 -0.80 13.75 24.74
N ALA A 286 -0.87 13.51 26.05
CA ALA A 286 -1.26 14.48 27.06
C ALA A 286 -0.32 15.70 27.19
N GLY A 287 0.88 15.64 26.57
CA GLY A 287 1.81 16.76 26.52
C GLY A 287 1.21 18.02 25.88
N VAL A 288 0.26 17.85 24.93
CA VAL A 288 -0.49 18.96 24.33
C VAL A 288 -1.37 19.65 25.38
N ALA A 289 -2.20 18.90 26.10
CA ALA A 289 -3.02 19.46 27.17
C ALA A 289 -2.19 20.08 28.31
N ARG A 290 -0.97 19.58 28.53
CA ARG A 290 -0.02 20.10 29.53
C ARG A 290 0.82 21.28 29.02
N GLY A 291 0.66 21.68 27.75
CA GLY A 291 1.35 22.83 27.14
C GLY A 291 2.84 22.59 26.86
N TYR A 292 3.29 21.34 26.79
CA TYR A 292 4.70 21.01 26.51
C TYR A 292 5.05 21.14 25.02
N TYR A 293 4.09 20.87 24.14
CA TYR A 293 4.21 20.98 22.67
C TYR A 293 2.80 21.09 22.03
N GLY A 294 2.76 21.55 20.77
CA GLY A 294 1.54 21.62 19.99
C GLY A 294 1.24 20.35 19.19
N ILE A 295 0.09 20.29 18.54
CA ILE A 295 -0.34 19.18 17.68
C ILE A 295 0.61 18.99 16.52
N GLU A 296 1.12 20.08 15.95
CA GLU A 296 2.04 20.08 14.80
C GLU A 296 3.33 19.30 15.08
N ALA A 297 3.78 19.25 16.35
CA ALA A 297 4.95 18.46 16.72
C ALA A 297 4.66 16.95 16.64
N ILE A 298 3.44 16.52 17.02
CA ILE A 298 3.00 15.12 16.92
C ILE A 298 2.91 14.72 15.45
N GLU A 299 2.24 15.53 14.64
CA GLU A 299 2.03 15.26 13.21
C GLU A 299 3.37 15.21 12.47
N THR A 300 4.28 16.15 12.76
CA THR A 300 5.65 16.16 12.21
C THR A 300 6.42 14.89 12.55
N LEU A 301 6.32 14.42 13.81
CA LEU A 301 6.98 13.20 14.26
C LEU A 301 6.37 11.95 13.57
N HIS A 302 5.04 11.87 13.47
CA HIS A 302 4.35 10.76 12.82
C HIS A 302 4.66 10.70 11.31
N ASP A 303 4.71 11.84 10.64
CA ASP A 303 5.15 11.93 9.24
C ASP A 303 6.60 11.48 9.05
N TRP A 304 7.48 11.84 9.99
CA TRP A 304 8.86 11.38 9.97
C TRP A 304 8.96 9.87 10.20
N MET A 305 8.19 9.32 11.14
CA MET A 305 8.14 7.87 11.39
C MET A 305 7.78 7.10 10.12
N ASN A 306 6.75 7.54 9.39
CA ASN A 306 6.36 6.89 8.13
C ASN A 306 7.40 7.06 7.02
N ARG A 307 8.12 8.18 6.98
CA ARG A 307 9.24 8.36 6.04
C ARG A 307 10.41 7.42 6.34
N ASP A 308 10.80 7.30 7.61
CA ASP A 308 11.85 6.38 8.04
C ASP A 308 11.47 4.92 7.77
N LEU A 309 10.23 4.53 8.10
CA LEU A 309 9.69 3.20 7.82
C LEU A 309 9.66 2.88 6.33
N ALA A 310 9.31 3.85 5.47
CA ALA A 310 9.23 3.64 4.02
C ALA A 310 10.60 3.34 3.40
N GLU A 311 11.69 3.87 3.96
CA GLU A 311 13.06 3.49 3.55
C GLU A 311 13.38 2.04 3.87
N PHE A 312 12.71 1.50 4.90
CA PHE A 312 12.81 0.10 5.32
C PHE A 312 11.79 -0.82 4.64
N GLY A 313 10.89 -0.27 3.81
CA GLY A 313 9.81 -1.00 3.16
C GLY A 313 8.64 -1.31 4.09
N ALA A 314 8.42 -0.47 5.10
CA ALA A 314 7.34 -0.58 6.06
C ALA A 314 6.52 0.71 6.11
N HIS A 315 5.33 0.66 6.71
CA HIS A 315 4.47 1.83 6.93
C HIS A 315 3.51 1.60 8.09
N ILE A 316 2.98 2.70 8.61
CA ILE A 316 1.78 2.75 9.44
C ILE A 316 0.64 3.27 8.57
N ASP A 317 -0.47 2.53 8.49
CA ASP A 317 -1.65 2.89 7.70
C ASP A 317 -2.30 4.17 8.24
N GLU A 318 -2.40 4.32 9.58
CA GLU A 318 -2.95 5.52 10.22
C GLU A 318 -2.42 5.71 11.63
N PHE A 319 -2.21 6.98 12.02
CA PHE A 319 -1.92 7.39 13.39
C PHE A 319 -3.14 8.04 14.01
N GLN A 320 -3.57 7.51 15.15
CA GLN A 320 -4.57 8.10 16.02
C GLN A 320 -3.93 8.54 17.34
N TYR A 321 -4.15 9.79 17.72
CA TYR A 321 -3.64 10.32 18.97
C TYR A 321 -4.72 11.05 19.76
N CYS A 322 -4.58 11.07 21.09
CA CYS A 322 -5.45 11.80 21.99
C CYS A 322 -4.67 12.92 22.69
N PRO A 323 -4.89 14.19 22.34
CA PRO A 323 -4.22 15.33 22.97
C PRO A 323 -4.86 15.73 24.31
N TYR A 324 -6.04 15.20 24.64
CA TYR A 324 -6.84 15.63 25.78
C TYR A 324 -6.37 15.04 27.11
N HIS A 325 -6.51 15.85 28.19
CA HIS A 325 -6.31 15.42 29.57
C HIS A 325 -7.11 16.31 30.53
N GLU A 326 -7.84 15.73 31.48
CA GLU A 326 -8.70 16.47 32.42
C GLU A 326 -7.93 17.48 33.29
N GLU A 327 -6.70 17.15 33.65
CA GLU A 327 -5.79 18.01 34.44
C GLU A 327 -4.88 18.86 33.52
N GLY A 328 -5.23 19.05 32.26
CA GLY A 328 -4.45 19.89 31.34
C GLY A 328 -4.46 21.36 31.76
N VAL A 329 -3.38 22.09 31.43
CA VAL A 329 -3.28 23.54 31.64
C VAL A 329 -3.78 24.35 30.44
N VAL A 330 -3.77 23.77 29.24
CA VAL A 330 -4.28 24.39 28.03
C VAL A 330 -5.79 24.20 27.98
N ALA A 331 -6.55 25.28 28.04
CA ALA A 331 -8.01 25.24 28.19
C ALA A 331 -8.72 24.46 27.06
N GLU A 332 -8.25 24.58 25.84
CA GLU A 332 -8.78 23.89 24.66
C GLU A 332 -8.69 22.36 24.77
N TRP A 333 -7.62 21.84 25.37
CA TRP A 333 -7.33 20.42 25.48
C TRP A 333 -7.63 19.83 26.87
N ARG A 334 -8.12 20.67 27.79
CA ARG A 334 -8.45 20.27 29.17
C ARG A 334 -9.86 19.72 29.26
N GLN A 335 -10.04 18.46 28.89
CA GLN A 335 -11.33 17.76 28.99
C GLN A 335 -11.15 16.25 29.03
N ALA A 336 -12.19 15.55 29.47
CA ALA A 336 -12.33 14.10 29.26
C ALA A 336 -12.51 13.80 27.79
N SER A 337 -12.05 12.63 27.35
CA SER A 337 -12.22 12.19 25.95
C SER A 337 -12.37 10.68 25.88
N ASP A 338 -13.33 10.20 25.10
CA ASP A 338 -13.52 8.79 24.77
C ASP A 338 -12.39 8.23 23.88
N ARG A 339 -11.56 9.13 23.30
CA ARG A 339 -10.36 8.76 22.55
C ARG A 339 -9.15 8.46 23.45
N ARG A 340 -9.18 8.91 24.74
CA ARG A 340 -8.06 8.69 25.66
C ARG A 340 -8.13 7.29 26.24
N LYS A 341 -7.10 6.44 25.99
CA LYS A 341 -6.95 5.13 26.64
C LYS A 341 -6.99 5.31 28.20
N PRO A 342 -7.80 4.55 28.94
CA PRO A 342 -8.40 3.25 28.62
C PRO A 342 -9.70 3.27 27.80
N ALA A 343 -10.22 4.41 27.40
CA ALA A 343 -11.37 4.45 26.50
C ALA A 343 -10.98 4.01 25.07
N PRO A 344 -11.92 3.37 24.31
CA PRO A 344 -11.61 2.70 23.04
C PRO A 344 -11.68 3.60 21.80
N GLY A 345 -11.99 4.89 21.92
CA GLY A 345 -12.40 5.74 20.81
C GLY A 345 -11.43 5.74 19.62
N MET A 346 -10.11 5.85 19.84
CA MET A 346 -9.11 5.79 18.76
C MET A 346 -9.14 4.47 18.00
N ILE A 347 -9.31 3.34 18.69
CA ILE A 347 -9.42 2.02 18.06
C ILE A 347 -10.71 1.94 17.25
N LEU A 348 -11.83 2.40 17.81
CA LEU A 348 -13.14 2.40 17.13
C LEU A 348 -13.15 3.28 15.89
N ASP A 349 -12.44 4.41 15.89
CA ASP A 349 -12.28 5.27 14.71
C ASP A 349 -11.58 4.51 13.57
N CYS A 350 -10.49 3.79 13.85
CA CYS A 350 -9.82 2.95 12.86
C CYS A 350 -10.73 1.81 12.37
N LEU A 351 -11.43 1.12 13.26
CA LEU A 351 -12.37 0.04 12.90
C LEU A 351 -13.51 0.53 12.00
N LYS A 352 -13.94 1.77 12.15
CA LYS A 352 -14.97 2.42 11.32
C LYS A 352 -14.41 2.91 9.98
N GLY A 353 -13.20 3.46 9.99
CA GLY A 353 -12.58 4.10 8.82
C GLY A 353 -11.96 3.12 7.83
N TRP A 354 -11.66 1.88 8.25
CA TRP A 354 -10.95 0.89 7.47
C TRP A 354 -11.69 -0.45 7.41
N PRO A 355 -11.49 -1.26 6.36
CA PRO A 355 -12.10 -2.58 6.22
C PRO A 355 -11.39 -3.60 7.14
N VAL A 356 -11.55 -3.48 8.45
CA VAL A 356 -10.88 -4.30 9.45
C VAL A 356 -11.68 -5.57 9.76
N ARG A 357 -10.97 -6.71 9.87
CA ARG A 357 -11.47 -7.95 10.50
C ARG A 357 -11.16 -7.89 11.99
N LYS A 358 -12.12 -7.41 12.76
CA LYS A 358 -11.99 -7.16 14.19
C LYS A 358 -11.59 -8.42 14.97
N GLU A 359 -12.16 -9.56 14.63
CA GLU A 359 -12.06 -10.84 15.34
C GLU A 359 -10.62 -11.40 15.38
N THR A 360 -9.82 -11.02 14.38
CA THR A 360 -8.42 -11.46 14.23
C THR A 360 -7.42 -10.31 14.42
N SER A 361 -7.92 -9.15 14.85
CA SER A 361 -7.11 -7.98 15.16
C SER A 361 -6.63 -7.98 16.61
N LEU A 362 -5.48 -7.34 16.85
CA LEU A 362 -4.87 -7.27 18.17
C LEU A 362 -4.27 -5.89 18.46
N LEU A 363 -4.07 -5.60 19.75
CA LEU A 363 -3.33 -4.43 20.21
C LEU A 363 -2.09 -4.87 21.00
N VAL A 364 -0.96 -4.18 20.77
CA VAL A 364 0.27 -4.28 21.57
C VAL A 364 0.45 -2.95 22.31
N GLY A 365 0.46 -3.00 23.64
CA GLY A 365 0.70 -1.85 24.52
C GLY A 365 1.60 -2.23 25.66
N ASP A 366 2.20 -1.25 26.34
CA ASP A 366 3.10 -1.46 27.49
C ASP A 366 2.43 -1.19 28.85
N MET A 367 1.19 -0.64 28.82
CA MET A 367 0.48 -0.25 30.02
C MET A 367 -0.89 -0.94 30.15
N PRO A 368 -1.41 -1.14 31.39
CA PRO A 368 -2.72 -1.74 31.61
C PRO A 368 -3.88 -1.01 30.90
N HIS A 369 -3.80 0.31 30.73
CA HIS A 369 -4.85 1.07 30.06
C HIS A 369 -4.95 0.77 28.55
N ASP A 370 -3.89 0.28 27.92
CA ASP A 370 -3.89 -0.17 26.53
C ASP A 370 -4.74 -1.42 26.37
N LEU A 371 -4.53 -2.39 27.27
CA LEU A 371 -5.28 -3.64 27.28
C LEU A 371 -6.76 -3.41 27.59
N GLN A 372 -7.05 -2.46 28.49
CA GLN A 372 -8.42 -2.05 28.81
C GLN A 372 -9.10 -1.42 27.59
N ALA A 373 -8.41 -0.53 26.85
CA ALA A 373 -8.90 0.06 25.61
C ALA A 373 -9.16 -1.01 24.54
N ALA A 374 -8.24 -1.97 24.36
CA ALA A 374 -8.41 -3.09 23.46
C ALA A 374 -9.64 -3.94 23.81
N ALA A 375 -9.78 -4.32 25.08
CA ALA A 375 -10.93 -5.08 25.58
C ALA A 375 -12.25 -4.31 25.36
N ALA A 376 -12.29 -3.01 25.67
CA ALA A 376 -13.45 -2.15 25.46
C ALA A 376 -13.82 -2.01 23.96
N ALA A 377 -12.83 -2.02 23.06
CA ALA A 377 -13.03 -2.07 21.62
C ALA A 377 -13.42 -3.48 21.12
N GLY A 378 -13.28 -4.51 21.95
CA GLY A 378 -13.56 -5.92 21.63
C GLY A 378 -12.51 -6.55 20.72
N ILE A 379 -11.24 -6.18 20.87
CA ILE A 379 -10.07 -6.80 20.28
C ILE A 379 -9.13 -7.32 21.38
N LYS A 380 -8.20 -8.20 21.01
CA LYS A 380 -7.27 -8.80 21.98
C LYS A 380 -6.10 -7.85 22.25
N GLY A 381 -5.87 -7.51 23.52
CA GLY A 381 -4.70 -6.75 23.97
C GLY A 381 -3.56 -7.66 24.43
N HIS A 382 -2.32 -7.28 24.16
CA HIS A 382 -1.09 -7.97 24.57
C HIS A 382 -0.14 -6.97 25.25
N LEU A 383 0.31 -7.29 26.45
CA LEU A 383 1.25 -6.47 27.21
C LEU A 383 2.67 -6.72 26.73
N PHE A 384 3.36 -5.69 26.29
CA PHE A 384 4.77 -5.70 25.93
C PHE A 384 5.59 -5.13 27.09
N GLU A 385 6.36 -5.97 27.74
CA GLU A 385 7.18 -5.60 28.90
C GLU A 385 8.63 -5.20 28.49
N GLY A 386 8.81 -4.83 27.21
CA GLY A 386 10.12 -4.45 26.67
C GLY A 386 10.85 -5.58 25.97
N GLY A 387 12.07 -5.29 25.50
CA GLY A 387 12.90 -6.21 24.72
C GLY A 387 12.76 -6.04 23.21
N ASN A 388 12.78 -7.15 22.46
CA ASN A 388 12.71 -7.11 21.00
C ASN A 388 11.26 -7.28 20.51
N LEU A 389 10.69 -6.23 19.93
CA LEU A 389 9.29 -6.20 19.49
C LEU A 389 9.00 -7.24 18.38
N LEU A 390 9.92 -7.45 17.44
CA LEU A 390 9.75 -8.48 16.40
C LEU A 390 9.59 -9.87 17.00
N SER A 391 10.44 -10.22 17.97
CA SER A 391 10.38 -11.51 18.65
C SER A 391 9.09 -11.70 19.45
N PHE A 392 8.58 -10.61 20.03
CA PHE A 392 7.32 -10.59 20.76
C PHE A 392 6.11 -10.80 19.86
N ILE A 393 6.02 -10.05 18.75
CA ILE A 393 4.81 -10.05 17.90
C ILE A 393 4.72 -11.26 16.97
N ARG A 394 5.84 -11.80 16.51
CA ARG A 394 5.88 -12.89 15.52
C ARG A 394 4.97 -14.09 15.86
N PRO A 395 4.99 -14.66 17.07
CA PRO A 395 4.09 -15.77 17.44
C PRO A 395 2.63 -15.37 17.49
N LEU A 396 2.31 -14.09 17.80
CA LEU A 396 0.95 -13.58 17.87
C LEU A 396 0.29 -13.50 16.48
N LEU A 397 1.07 -13.15 15.45
CA LEU A 397 0.59 -13.06 14.07
C LEU A 397 0.29 -14.44 13.47
N GLY A 398 1.09 -15.46 13.79
CA GLY A 398 0.86 -16.85 13.35
C GLY A 398 -0.35 -17.51 13.99
N ALA A 399 -0.63 -17.20 15.27
CA ALA A 399 -1.76 -17.77 16.01
C ALA A 399 -3.14 -17.22 15.55
N ASN A 400 -3.17 -16.06 14.92
CA ASN A 400 -4.39 -15.42 14.46
C ASN A 400 -4.82 -15.83 13.03
N GLY A 401 -4.19 -16.90 12.46
CA GLY A 401 -4.71 -17.63 11.31
C GLY A 401 -4.85 -16.80 10.02
N VAL A 402 -3.79 -16.11 9.61
CA VAL A 402 -3.76 -15.55 8.25
C VAL A 402 -3.43 -16.68 7.27
N SER A 403 -4.45 -17.43 6.85
CA SER A 403 -4.37 -18.17 5.58
C SER A 403 -4.46 -17.13 4.45
N ARG A 404 -3.35 -16.83 3.80
CA ARG A 404 -3.31 -16.09 2.54
C ARG A 404 -3.96 -16.85 1.39
#